data_8a3827a36d2dcbc6df02fcd80251b09a
#
_entry.id   8a3827a36d2dcbc6df02fcd80251b09a
#
_cell.length_a   1.000
_cell.length_b   1.000
_cell.length_c   1.000
_cell.angle_alpha   90.00
_cell.angle_beta   90.00
_cell.angle_gamma   90.00
#
_symmetry.space_group_name_H-M   'P 1'
#
loop_
_entity.id
_entity.type
_entity.pdbx_description
1 polymer ?
#
loop_
_entity_poly.entity_id
_entity_poly.type
_entity_poly.pdbx_seq_one_letter_code
_entity_poly.pdbx_strand_id
1 'polypeptide(L)'
;MEIKTRIFGDVTISDDKMISFPNGIVGFPDLKDFALIHDEEQGDQAGIRWMQSVQEPNFAMPVINPLVVKEDYNPMVDDELLSVIGAGENILVMTTITVPTDLSKMSVNLKAPFVINVDTRKAVQVVLEEDLPVKFYVYELLKARKENAKNEKKD
;
A
#
# COMPACT_ATOMS: atom_id res chain seq x y z
N MET A 1 5.33 16.28 -11.37
CA MET A 1 5.92 16.82 -10.15
C MET A 1 7.22 16.10 -9.82
N GLU A 2 8.26 16.83 -9.57
CA GLU A 2 9.54 16.23 -9.14
C GLU A 2 9.57 16.10 -7.63
N ILE A 3 9.97 14.93 -7.15
CA ILE A 3 10.13 14.69 -5.71
C ILE A 3 11.49 14.07 -5.43
N LYS A 4 11.97 14.29 -4.21
CA LYS A 4 13.23 13.72 -3.74
C LYS A 4 12.94 12.51 -2.88
N THR A 5 13.64 11.41 -3.13
CA THR A 5 13.48 10.19 -2.37
C THR A 5 14.84 9.62 -1.99
N ARG A 6 14.89 8.96 -0.83
CA ARG A 6 16.11 8.26 -0.41
C ARG A 6 16.33 6.99 -1.21
N ILE A 7 15.26 6.28 -1.54
CA ILE A 7 15.35 4.96 -2.19
C ILE A 7 15.53 5.09 -3.70
N PHE A 8 14.80 6.02 -4.34
CA PHE A 8 14.76 6.13 -5.80
C PHE A 8 15.46 7.38 -6.34
N GLY A 9 16.09 8.19 -5.46
CA GLY A 9 16.70 9.45 -5.86
C GLY A 9 15.65 10.49 -6.23
N ASP A 10 16.01 11.37 -7.15
CA ASP A 10 15.07 12.37 -7.68
C ASP A 10 14.21 11.71 -8.77
N VAL A 11 12.90 11.75 -8.59
CA VAL A 11 11.95 11.12 -9.51
C VAL A 11 10.88 12.11 -9.94
N THR A 12 10.40 11.95 -11.16
CA THR A 12 9.26 12.71 -11.68
C THR A 12 8.03 11.84 -11.59
N ILE A 13 7.01 12.32 -10.87
CA ILE A 13 5.77 11.59 -10.62
C ILE A 13 4.62 12.30 -11.32
N SER A 14 3.84 11.55 -12.09
CA SER A 14 2.62 12.07 -12.70
C SER A 14 1.57 12.36 -11.63
N ASP A 15 0.72 13.36 -11.86
CA ASP A 15 -0.26 13.82 -10.87
C ASP A 15 -1.25 12.73 -10.47
N ASP A 16 -1.55 11.80 -11.38
CA ASP A 16 -2.48 10.69 -11.10
C ASP A 16 -1.92 9.67 -10.10
N LYS A 17 -0.62 9.74 -9.79
CA LYS A 17 0.03 8.88 -8.80
C LYS A 17 0.25 9.57 -7.46
N MET A 18 -0.16 10.82 -7.34
CA MET A 18 -0.11 11.55 -6.10
C MET A 18 -1.35 11.25 -5.26
N ILE A 19 -1.14 11.00 -3.98
CA ILE A 19 -2.21 10.64 -3.04
C ILE A 19 -2.16 11.58 -1.85
N SER A 20 -3.30 12.15 -1.47
CA SER A 20 -3.41 13.04 -0.33
C SER A 20 -4.18 12.37 0.81
N PHE A 21 -3.59 12.40 2.01
CA PHE A 21 -4.23 11.97 3.25
C PHE A 21 -4.61 13.21 4.04
N PRO A 22 -5.86 13.71 3.95
CA PRO A 22 -6.22 14.96 4.64
C PRO A 22 -5.95 14.95 6.14
N ASN A 23 -6.03 13.77 6.77
CA ASN A 23 -5.77 13.60 8.19
C ASN A 23 -4.39 13.03 8.51
N GLY A 24 -3.51 12.87 7.50
CA GLY A 24 -2.24 12.19 7.66
C GLY A 24 -2.41 10.69 7.85
N ILE A 25 -1.34 10.03 8.30
CA ILE A 25 -1.37 8.58 8.58
C ILE A 25 -1.15 8.35 10.07
N VAL A 26 -1.50 7.15 10.53
CA VAL A 26 -1.37 6.80 11.96
C VAL A 26 0.08 6.94 12.40
N GLY A 27 0.31 7.73 13.45
CA GLY A 27 1.64 8.03 13.97
C GLY A 27 2.33 9.22 13.30
N PHE A 28 1.83 9.69 12.13
CA PHE A 28 2.45 10.77 11.36
C PHE A 28 1.37 11.69 10.77
N PRO A 29 0.65 12.46 11.63
CA PRO A 29 -0.48 13.28 11.17
C PRO A 29 -0.06 14.44 10.25
N ASP A 30 1.22 14.80 10.24
CA ASP A 30 1.73 15.88 9.40
C ASP A 30 2.18 15.41 8.01
N LEU A 31 2.28 14.10 7.80
CA LEU A 31 2.63 13.55 6.49
C LEU A 31 1.34 13.29 5.71
N LYS A 32 1.04 14.19 4.78
CA LYS A 32 -0.24 14.19 4.07
C LYS A 32 -0.15 13.88 2.60
N ASP A 33 0.98 14.16 1.95
CA ASP A 33 1.14 13.97 0.52
C ASP A 33 2.13 12.85 0.23
N PHE A 34 1.70 11.91 -0.58
CA PHE A 34 2.49 10.73 -0.94
C PHE A 34 2.43 10.49 -2.44
N ALA A 35 3.46 9.83 -2.94
CA ALA A 35 3.49 9.30 -4.31
C ALA A 35 3.50 7.78 -4.24
N LEU A 36 2.66 7.15 -5.07
CA LEU A 36 2.64 5.70 -5.17
C LEU A 36 3.60 5.30 -6.29
N ILE A 37 4.73 4.72 -5.92
CA ILE A 37 5.82 4.39 -6.84
C ILE A 37 5.88 2.90 -7.08
N HIS A 38 5.97 2.53 -8.36
CA HIS A 38 6.16 1.15 -8.79
C HIS A 38 7.66 0.93 -9.07
N ASP A 39 8.26 -0.07 -8.44
CA ASP A 39 9.65 -0.43 -8.68
C ASP A 39 9.72 -1.37 -9.89
N GLU A 40 10.10 -0.82 -11.03
CA GLU A 40 10.18 -1.57 -12.28
C GLU A 40 11.24 -2.67 -12.26
N GLU A 41 12.31 -2.48 -11.49
CA GLU A 41 13.38 -3.47 -11.40
C GLU A 41 12.91 -4.78 -10.76
N GLN A 42 12.00 -4.68 -9.80
CA GLN A 42 11.44 -5.86 -9.13
C GLN A 42 10.23 -6.44 -9.86
N GLY A 43 9.69 -5.71 -10.84
CA GLY A 43 8.55 -6.12 -11.63
C GLY A 43 7.26 -6.19 -10.82
N ASP A 44 6.17 -6.53 -11.51
CA ASP A 44 4.83 -6.63 -10.91
C ASP A 44 4.56 -7.95 -10.20
N GLN A 45 5.54 -8.84 -10.15
CA GLN A 45 5.32 -10.22 -9.71
C GLN A 45 4.84 -10.33 -8.26
N ALA A 46 5.27 -9.40 -7.40
CA ALA A 46 4.85 -9.40 -6.00
C ALA A 46 3.70 -8.42 -5.72
N GLY A 47 3.38 -7.53 -6.67
CA GLY A 47 2.33 -6.53 -6.47
C GLY A 47 2.68 -5.45 -5.45
N ILE A 48 3.96 -5.33 -5.10
CA ILE A 48 4.41 -4.36 -4.10
C ILE A 48 4.63 -3.00 -4.75
N ARG A 49 4.13 -1.96 -4.09
CA ARG A 49 4.34 -0.57 -4.45
C ARG A 49 5.01 0.16 -3.28
N TRP A 50 5.50 1.35 -3.53
CA TRP A 50 6.10 2.18 -2.49
C TRP A 50 5.26 3.43 -2.29
N MET A 51 4.85 3.67 -1.04
CA MET A 51 4.17 4.91 -0.65
C MET A 51 5.23 5.86 -0.14
N GLN A 52 5.68 6.77 -1.00
CA GLN A 52 6.76 7.71 -0.72
C GLN A 52 6.19 9.05 -0.27
N SER A 53 6.65 9.53 0.91
CA SER A 53 6.29 10.87 1.36
C SER A 53 6.90 11.93 0.45
N VAL A 54 6.11 12.93 0.10
CA VAL A 54 6.60 14.11 -0.63
C VAL A 54 7.30 15.08 0.32
N GLN A 55 6.82 15.16 1.58
CA GLN A 55 7.32 16.08 2.58
C GLN A 55 8.60 15.61 3.26
N GLU A 56 8.77 14.30 3.40
CA GLU A 56 9.92 13.70 4.05
C GLU A 56 10.58 12.67 3.13
N PRO A 57 11.68 13.02 2.46
CA PRO A 57 12.33 12.12 1.49
C PRO A 57 12.77 10.77 2.06
N ASN A 58 13.04 10.72 3.38
CA ASN A 58 13.46 9.49 4.04
C ASN A 58 12.29 8.54 4.38
N PHE A 59 11.06 9.00 4.23
CA PHE A 59 9.88 8.23 4.63
C PHE A 59 9.24 7.56 3.41
N ALA A 60 9.36 6.25 3.35
CA ALA A 60 8.72 5.44 2.32
C ALA A 60 8.28 4.11 2.94
N MET A 61 7.09 3.65 2.56
CA MET A 61 6.53 2.40 3.07
C MET A 61 6.22 1.47 1.91
N PRO A 62 6.67 0.22 1.96
CA PRO A 62 6.19 -0.75 0.97
C PRO A 62 4.74 -1.10 1.29
N VAL A 63 3.90 -1.15 0.27
CA VAL A 63 2.48 -1.46 0.38
C VAL A 63 2.08 -2.51 -0.65
N ILE A 64 1.03 -3.25 -0.34
CA ILE A 64 0.52 -4.30 -1.22
C ILE A 64 -1.01 -4.32 -1.14
N ASN A 65 -1.64 -4.70 -2.26
CA ASN A 65 -3.07 -4.95 -2.23
C ASN A 65 -3.31 -6.22 -1.40
N PRO A 66 -4.08 -6.14 -0.30
CA PRO A 66 -4.24 -7.29 0.61
C PRO A 66 -4.93 -8.48 -0.03
N LEU A 67 -5.69 -8.29 -1.10
CA LEU A 67 -6.35 -9.39 -1.81
C LEU A 67 -5.35 -10.35 -2.46
N VAL A 68 -4.10 -9.90 -2.67
CA VAL A 68 -3.03 -10.76 -3.19
C VAL A 68 -2.69 -11.87 -2.19
N VAL A 69 -2.78 -11.60 -0.90
CA VAL A 69 -2.41 -12.54 0.17
C VAL A 69 -3.59 -13.07 0.96
N LYS A 70 -4.76 -12.44 0.86
CA LYS A 70 -5.97 -12.86 1.57
C LYS A 70 -7.19 -12.52 0.71
N GLU A 71 -7.62 -13.48 -0.09
CA GLU A 71 -8.69 -13.30 -1.07
C GLU A 71 -10.03 -12.91 -0.46
N ASP A 72 -10.30 -13.34 0.77
CA ASP A 72 -11.54 -13.05 1.49
C ASP A 72 -11.46 -11.77 2.33
N TYR A 73 -10.40 -10.97 2.18
CA TYR A 73 -10.26 -9.74 2.93
C TYR A 73 -11.33 -8.72 2.49
N ASN A 74 -12.17 -8.35 3.43
CA ASN A 74 -13.28 -7.42 3.16
C ASN A 74 -13.50 -6.54 4.38
N PRO A 75 -12.68 -5.48 4.55
CA PRO A 75 -12.77 -4.63 5.74
C PRO A 75 -14.06 -3.82 5.73
N MET A 76 -14.64 -3.65 6.93
CA MET A 76 -15.79 -2.80 7.13
C MET A 76 -15.32 -1.40 7.48
N VAL A 77 -15.61 -0.44 6.62
CA VAL A 77 -15.17 0.95 6.76
C VAL A 77 -16.40 1.84 6.97
N ASP A 78 -16.35 2.69 8.00
CA ASP A 78 -17.45 3.59 8.32
C ASP A 78 -17.68 4.62 7.20
N ASP A 79 -18.95 4.94 6.95
CA ASP A 79 -19.33 5.92 5.93
C ASP A 79 -18.73 7.30 6.20
N GLU A 80 -18.56 7.68 7.46
CA GLU A 80 -17.94 8.94 7.84
C GLU A 80 -16.49 9.02 7.34
N LEU A 81 -15.75 7.93 7.42
CA LEU A 81 -14.37 7.88 6.92
C LEU A 81 -14.34 7.90 5.39
N LEU A 82 -15.27 7.22 4.76
CA LEU A 82 -15.39 7.24 3.30
C LEU A 82 -15.75 8.62 2.77
N SER A 83 -16.51 9.42 3.54
CA SER A 83 -16.87 10.77 3.13
C SER A 83 -15.65 11.70 3.04
N VAL A 84 -14.58 11.43 3.83
CA VAL A 84 -13.35 12.23 3.79
C VAL A 84 -12.67 12.13 2.42
N ILE A 85 -12.75 10.97 1.78
CA ILE A 85 -12.11 10.74 0.49
C ILE A 85 -13.06 10.92 -0.69
N GLY A 86 -14.34 11.21 -0.42
CA GLY A 86 -15.37 11.29 -1.44
C GLY A 86 -15.88 9.90 -1.80
N ALA A 87 -17.18 9.67 -1.63
CA ALA A 87 -17.79 8.38 -1.97
C ALA A 87 -17.70 8.13 -3.48
N GLY A 88 -17.28 6.93 -3.88
CA GLY A 88 -17.13 6.59 -5.29
C GLY A 88 -16.97 5.09 -5.48
N GLU A 89 -16.98 4.66 -6.74
CA GLU A 89 -16.90 3.24 -7.09
C GLU A 89 -15.45 2.74 -7.21
N ASN A 90 -14.51 3.65 -7.44
CA ASN A 90 -13.11 3.30 -7.68
C ASN A 90 -12.28 3.41 -6.40
N ILE A 91 -12.50 2.47 -5.48
CA ILE A 91 -11.80 2.42 -4.20
C ILE A 91 -10.73 1.35 -4.25
N LEU A 92 -9.50 1.75 -3.93
CA LEU A 92 -8.34 0.86 -3.83
C LEU A 92 -7.96 0.71 -2.36
N VAL A 93 -7.76 -0.51 -1.92
CA VAL A 93 -7.30 -0.78 -0.55
C VAL A 93 -5.87 -1.29 -0.62
N MET A 94 -4.98 -0.65 0.13
CA MET A 94 -3.58 -1.06 0.24
C MET A 94 -3.22 -1.24 1.71
N THR A 95 -2.31 -2.17 1.98
CA THR A 95 -1.82 -2.41 3.33
C THR A 95 -0.30 -2.31 3.34
N THR A 96 0.26 -1.89 4.49
CA THR A 96 1.72 -1.89 4.62
C THR A 96 2.23 -3.32 4.72
N ILE A 97 3.40 -3.56 4.12
CA ILE A 97 4.11 -4.82 4.23
C ILE A 97 5.44 -4.57 4.93
N THR A 98 5.76 -5.38 5.92
CA THR A 98 7.04 -5.33 6.63
C THR A 98 7.98 -6.35 6.01
N VAL A 99 9.14 -5.87 5.55
CA VAL A 99 10.15 -6.71 4.90
C VAL A 99 11.40 -6.74 5.79
N PRO A 100 11.47 -7.69 6.76
CA PRO A 100 12.62 -7.78 7.65
C PRO A 100 13.81 -8.47 7.00
N THR A 101 14.95 -8.48 7.70
CA THR A 101 16.15 -9.21 7.24
C THR A 101 15.85 -10.69 7.04
N ASP A 102 15.11 -11.29 7.97
CA ASP A 102 14.62 -12.67 7.82
C ASP A 102 13.29 -12.62 7.05
N LEU A 103 13.35 -12.86 5.75
CA LEU A 103 12.19 -12.77 4.85
C LEU A 103 11.04 -13.70 5.22
N SER A 104 11.32 -14.79 5.95
CA SER A 104 10.26 -15.70 6.39
C SER A 104 9.30 -15.02 7.37
N LYS A 105 9.70 -13.91 7.96
CA LYS A 105 8.89 -13.11 8.88
C LYS A 105 8.22 -11.91 8.21
N MET A 106 8.26 -11.84 6.90
CA MET A 106 7.55 -10.82 6.14
C MET A 106 6.06 -10.84 6.47
N SER A 107 5.49 -9.67 6.75
CA SER A 107 4.10 -9.58 7.22
C SER A 107 3.37 -8.38 6.66
N VAL A 108 2.05 -8.48 6.63
CA VAL A 108 1.14 -7.44 6.17
C VAL A 108 0.26 -7.00 7.33
N ASN A 109 0.02 -5.69 7.46
CA ASN A 109 -0.88 -5.15 8.48
C ASN A 109 -2.31 -5.13 7.93
N LEU A 110 -3.11 -6.12 8.28
CA LEU A 110 -4.50 -6.21 7.85
C LEU A 110 -5.45 -5.38 8.71
N LYS A 111 -4.99 -4.90 9.86
CA LYS A 111 -5.84 -4.15 10.80
C LYS A 111 -5.94 -2.67 10.48
N ALA A 112 -4.96 -2.10 9.78
CA ALA A 112 -4.91 -0.67 9.52
C ALA A 112 -4.64 -0.37 8.04
N PRO A 113 -5.58 -0.70 7.14
CA PRO A 113 -5.39 -0.47 5.70
C PRO A 113 -5.49 0.99 5.33
N PHE A 114 -4.90 1.33 4.18
CA PHE A 114 -5.13 2.59 3.48
C PHE A 114 -6.30 2.40 2.53
N VAL A 115 -7.29 3.27 2.61
CA VAL A 115 -8.44 3.28 1.70
C VAL A 115 -8.30 4.50 0.79
N ILE A 116 -8.16 4.26 -0.50
CA ILE A 116 -7.80 5.27 -1.48
C ILE A 116 -8.93 5.41 -2.50
N ASN A 117 -9.40 6.64 -2.70
CA ASN A 117 -10.30 6.93 -3.82
C ASN A 117 -9.44 7.32 -5.02
N VAL A 118 -9.43 6.49 -6.03
CA VAL A 118 -8.58 6.67 -7.21
C VAL A 118 -8.97 7.92 -8.01
N ASP A 119 -10.26 8.26 -8.01
CA ASP A 119 -10.76 9.41 -8.77
C ASP A 119 -10.41 10.74 -8.12
N THR A 120 -10.57 10.86 -6.80
CA THR A 120 -10.23 12.08 -6.07
C THR A 120 -8.78 12.13 -5.63
N ARG A 121 -8.10 10.99 -5.62
CA ARG A 121 -6.73 10.80 -5.13
C ARG A 121 -6.58 11.16 -3.65
N LYS A 122 -7.66 11.05 -2.91
CA LYS A 122 -7.68 11.22 -1.46
C LYS A 122 -7.73 9.86 -0.80
N ALA A 123 -7.09 9.75 0.36
CA ALA A 123 -6.99 8.51 1.08
C ALA A 123 -7.14 8.72 2.58
N VAL A 124 -7.45 7.65 3.27
CA VAL A 124 -7.52 7.63 4.73
C VAL A 124 -6.94 6.30 5.22
N GLN A 125 -6.23 6.33 6.35
CA GLN A 125 -5.84 5.11 7.03
C GLN A 125 -6.87 4.81 8.09
N VAL A 126 -7.39 3.58 8.07
CA VAL A 126 -8.46 3.15 8.96
C VAL A 126 -7.93 2.07 9.90
N VAL A 127 -8.13 2.26 11.21
CA VAL A 127 -7.87 1.18 12.17
C VAL A 127 -9.19 0.44 12.37
N LEU A 128 -9.26 -0.80 11.89
CA LEU A 128 -10.47 -1.59 11.90
C LEU A 128 -10.80 -2.09 13.32
N GLU A 129 -12.09 -2.15 13.64
CA GLU A 129 -12.55 -2.72 14.91
C GLU A 129 -12.50 -4.24 14.90
N GLU A 130 -12.56 -4.84 13.70
CA GLU A 130 -12.49 -6.28 13.52
C GLU A 130 -11.16 -6.84 14.07
N ASP A 131 -11.19 -8.07 14.56
CA ASP A 131 -10.01 -8.74 15.09
C ASP A 131 -9.15 -9.28 13.95
N LEU A 132 -8.45 -8.37 13.29
CA LEU A 132 -7.55 -8.69 12.19
C LEU A 132 -6.10 -8.54 12.64
N PRO A 133 -5.18 -9.37 12.13
CA PRO A 133 -3.79 -9.31 12.58
C PRO A 133 -3.05 -8.08 12.04
N VAL A 134 -2.26 -7.47 12.93
CA VAL A 134 -1.29 -6.43 12.56
C VAL A 134 -0.12 -7.05 11.80
N LYS A 135 0.20 -8.32 12.10
CA LYS A 135 1.25 -9.07 11.43
C LYS A 135 0.69 -10.36 10.84
N PHE A 136 0.20 -10.26 9.62
CA PHE A 136 -0.24 -11.43 8.85
C PHE A 136 0.95 -11.91 8.01
N TYR A 137 1.52 -13.07 8.36
CA TYR A 137 2.73 -13.57 7.71
C TYR A 137 2.43 -14.05 6.30
N VAL A 138 3.21 -13.57 5.33
CA VAL A 138 2.90 -13.71 3.90
C VAL A 138 3.99 -14.33 3.06
N TYR A 139 5.17 -14.63 3.65
CA TYR A 139 6.31 -15.13 2.88
C TYR A 139 5.96 -16.36 2.05
N GLU A 140 5.36 -17.36 2.68
CA GLU A 140 5.02 -18.61 1.98
C GLU A 140 3.96 -18.39 0.89
N LEU A 141 3.02 -17.49 1.15
CA LEU A 141 1.96 -17.17 0.17
C LEU A 141 2.54 -16.47 -1.06
N LEU A 142 3.42 -15.51 -0.87
CA LEU A 142 4.05 -14.79 -1.97
C LEU A 142 5.02 -15.67 -2.75
N LYS A 143 5.74 -16.56 -2.05
CA LYS A 143 6.64 -17.52 -2.66
C LYS A 143 5.86 -18.49 -3.57
N ALA A 144 4.75 -19.02 -3.08
CA ALA A 144 3.92 -19.94 -3.85
C ALA A 144 3.35 -19.23 -5.10
N ARG A 145 2.90 -17.99 -4.96
CA ARG A 145 2.39 -17.22 -6.08
C ARG A 145 3.45 -16.97 -7.15
N LYS A 146 4.69 -16.68 -6.73
CA LYS A 146 5.82 -16.46 -7.65
C LYS A 146 6.18 -17.76 -8.38
N GLU A 147 6.19 -18.88 -7.69
CA GLU A 147 6.47 -20.20 -8.30
C GLU A 147 5.39 -20.59 -9.31
N ASN A 148 4.12 -20.34 -9.00
CA ASN A 148 3.01 -20.59 -9.93
C ASN A 148 3.13 -19.73 -11.18
N ALA A 149 3.50 -18.46 -11.05
CA ALA A 149 3.70 -17.57 -12.18
C ALA A 149 4.84 -18.06 -13.09
N LYS A 150 5.92 -18.58 -12.50
CA LYS A 150 7.03 -19.16 -13.28
C LYS A 150 6.60 -20.42 -14.03
N ASN A 151 5.79 -21.27 -13.41
CA ASN A 151 5.30 -22.49 -14.03
C ASN A 151 4.38 -22.20 -15.21
N GLU A 152 3.54 -21.19 -15.09
CA GLU A 152 2.66 -20.76 -16.17
C GLU A 152 3.45 -20.23 -17.38
N LYS A 153 4.59 -19.59 -17.14
CA LYS A 153 5.44 -19.06 -18.20
C LYS A 153 6.27 -20.12 -18.93
N LYS A 154 6.37 -21.31 -18.39
CA LYS A 154 7.16 -22.39 -19.01
C LYS A 154 6.35 -23.22 -20.02
N ASP A 155 5.08 -23.02 -20.07
CA ASP A 155 4.19 -23.67 -21.04
C ASP A 155 3.99 -22.79 -22.26
#